data_b1bdd546e99fa4c181bb34ee2cb759c9
#
_entry.id   b1bdd546e99fa4c181bb34ee2cb759c9
#
_cell.length_a   1.000
_cell.length_b   1.000
_cell.length_c   1.000
_cell.angle_alpha   90.00
_cell.angle_beta   90.00
_cell.angle_gamma   90.00
#
_symmetry.space_group_name_H-M   'P 1'
#
loop_
_entity.id
_entity.type
_entity.pdbx_description
1 polymer ?
#
loop_
_entity_poly.entity_id
_entity_poly.type
_entity_poly.pdbx_seq_one_letter_code
_entity_poly.pdbx_strand_id
1 'polypeptide(L)' 'MIKVTEAIKTINPNAQYIITGSDLDTCEIEWLDETTPISKEDIKVEWDKL' A
#
# COMPACT_ATOMS: atom_id res chain seq x y z
N MET A 1 3.88 3.99 -13.20
CA MET A 1 4.21 4.29 -11.80
C MET A 1 3.20 3.62 -10.89
N ILE A 2 3.65 2.95 -9.84
CA ILE A 2 2.75 2.22 -8.93
C ILE A 2 2.36 3.14 -7.78
N LYS A 3 1.17 3.72 -7.85
CA LYS A 3 0.67 4.63 -6.82
C LYS A 3 0.40 3.93 -5.49
N VAL A 4 0.16 2.63 -5.52
CA VAL A 4 -0.09 1.86 -4.29
C VAL A 4 1.10 1.94 -3.35
N THR A 5 2.31 1.76 -3.88
CA THR A 5 3.52 1.83 -3.05
C THR A 5 3.73 3.24 -2.50
N GLU A 6 3.44 4.26 -3.29
CA GLU A 6 3.55 5.63 -2.82
C GLU A 6 2.52 5.95 -1.74
N ALA A 7 1.29 5.46 -1.91
CA ALA A 7 0.24 5.64 -0.91
C ALA A 7 0.63 4.96 0.41
N ILE A 8 1.12 3.73 0.36
CA ILE A 8 1.58 3.02 1.56
C ILE A 8 2.71 3.78 2.24
N LYS A 9 3.65 4.27 1.47
CA LYS A 9 4.79 5.01 1.99
C LYS A 9 4.37 6.31 2.67
N THR A 10 3.32 6.94 2.17
CA THR A 10 2.77 8.15 2.78
C THR A 10 2.14 7.85 4.12
N ILE A 11 1.45 6.72 4.24
CA ILE A 11 0.81 6.31 5.49
C ILE A 11 1.85 5.82 6.50
N ASN A 12 2.77 4.98 6.05
CA ASN A 12 3.80 4.41 6.91
C ASN A 12 5.12 4.26 6.13
N PRO A 13 6.04 5.23 6.24
CA PRO A 13 7.29 5.19 5.48
C PRO A 13 8.21 4.03 5.87
N ASN A 14 7.98 3.41 7.02
CA ASN A 14 8.77 2.27 7.48
C ASN A 14 8.12 0.93 7.16
N ALA A 15 7.01 0.92 6.43
CA ALA A 15 6.31 -0.32 6.13
C ALA A 15 7.17 -1.27 5.31
N GLN A 16 7.14 -2.54 5.70
CA GLN A 16 7.78 -3.61 4.97
C GLN A 16 6.69 -4.50 4.38
N TYR A 17 6.74 -4.72 3.08
CA TYR A 17 5.69 -5.48 2.41
C TYR A 17 6.17 -5.97 1.05
N ILE A 18 5.44 -6.99 0.55
CA ILE A 18 5.59 -7.47 -0.83
C ILE A 18 4.25 -7.25 -1.51
N ILE A 19 4.27 -6.60 -2.66
CA ILE A 19 3.06 -6.33 -3.41
C ILE A 19 3.10 -7.06 -4.75
N THR A 20 1.99 -7.70 -5.12
CA THR A 20 1.85 -8.39 -6.40
C THR A 20 0.70 -7.75 -7.17
N GLY A 21 0.97 -7.34 -8.39
CA GLY A 21 0.01 -6.63 -9.22
C GLY A 21 0.17 -5.12 -9.10
N SER A 22 -0.48 -4.39 -9.99
CA SER A 22 -0.38 -2.94 -10.04
C SER A 22 -1.70 -2.22 -9.79
N ASP A 23 -2.82 -2.94 -9.84
CA ASP A 23 -4.13 -2.37 -9.57
C ASP A 23 -4.48 -2.48 -8.11
N LEU A 24 -4.95 -1.38 -7.53
CA LEU A 24 -5.34 -1.36 -6.12
C LEU A 24 -6.39 -2.42 -5.79
N ASP A 25 -7.35 -2.63 -6.67
CA ASP A 25 -8.46 -3.55 -6.41
C ASP A 25 -8.07 -5.01 -6.53
N THR A 26 -7.04 -5.32 -7.32
CA THR A 26 -6.65 -6.70 -7.61
C THR A 26 -5.30 -7.10 -7.04
N CYS A 27 -4.51 -6.14 -6.56
CA CYS A 27 -3.20 -6.44 -6.02
C CYS A 27 -3.30 -7.18 -4.69
N GLU A 28 -2.27 -7.99 -4.42
CA GLU A 28 -2.13 -8.66 -3.15
C GLU A 28 -0.94 -8.07 -2.42
N ILE A 29 -1.12 -7.80 -1.14
CA ILE A 29 -0.06 -7.21 -0.31
C ILE A 29 0.23 -8.15 0.84
N GLU A 30 1.48 -8.56 0.97
CA GLU A 30 1.96 -9.35 2.10
C GLU A 30 2.76 -8.43 3.02
N TRP A 31 2.27 -8.25 4.23
CA TRP A 31 2.92 -7.37 5.21
C TRP A 31 3.99 -8.15 5.97
N LEU A 32 5.19 -7.57 6.06
CA LEU A 32 6.36 -8.21 6.63
C LEU A 32 6.85 -7.47 7.88
N ASP A 33 7.72 -8.13 8.65
CA ASP A 33 8.43 -7.53 9.79
C ASP A 33 7.50 -6.80 10.77
N GLU A 34 6.39 -7.46 11.12
CA GLU A 34 5.42 -6.94 12.07
C GLU A 34 4.77 -5.62 11.63
N THR A 35 4.86 -5.30 10.33
CA THR A 35 4.20 -4.13 9.79
C THR A 35 2.68 -4.26 9.97
N THR A 36 2.07 -3.23 10.57
CA THR A 36 0.63 -3.21 10.72
C THR A 36 -0.04 -3.15 9.35
N PRO A 37 -0.92 -4.11 9.01
CA PRO A 37 -1.59 -4.07 7.72
C PRO A 37 -2.40 -2.80 7.53
N ILE A 38 -2.30 -2.22 6.35
CA ILE A 38 -3.05 -1.03 5.99
C ILE A 38 -4.22 -1.47 5.10
N SER A 39 -5.42 -1.00 5.40
CA SER A 39 -6.59 -1.36 4.61
C SER A 39 -6.48 -0.76 3.21
N LYS A 40 -7.07 -1.43 2.23
CA LYS A 40 -7.10 -0.91 0.87
C LYS A 40 -7.88 0.41 0.79
N GLU A 41 -8.85 0.60 1.66
CA GLU A 41 -9.60 1.85 1.72
C GLU A 41 -8.69 3.02 2.09
N ASP A 42 -7.82 2.82 3.08
CA ASP A 42 -6.87 3.85 3.48
C ASP A 42 -5.86 4.13 2.36
N ILE A 43 -5.40 3.09 1.71
CA ILE A 43 -4.48 3.22 0.58
C ILE A 43 -5.15 4.01 -0.55
N LYS A 44 -6.41 3.73 -0.81
CA LYS A 44 -7.16 4.43 -1.86
C LYS A 44 -7.33 5.92 -1.55
N VAL A 45 -7.57 6.26 -0.29
CA VAL A 45 -7.68 7.66 0.13
C VAL A 45 -6.38 8.41 -0.19
N GLU A 46 -5.25 7.81 0.15
CA GLU A 46 -3.95 8.42 -0.15
C GLU A 46 -3.66 8.44 -1.65
N TRP A 47 -4.05 7.38 -2.35
CA TRP A 47 -3.91 7.32 -3.80
C TRP A 47 -4.62 8.50 -4.47
N ASP A 48 -5.83 8.79 -4.04
CA ASP A 48 -6.63 9.88 -4.63
C ASP A 48 -6.02 11.26 -4.38
N LYS A 49 -5.14 11.37 -3.40
CA LYS A 49 -4.44 12.63 -3.10
C LYS A 49 -3.19 12.83 -3.95
N LEU A 50 -2.69 11.79 -4.57
CA LEU A 50 -1.44 11.84 -5.34
C LEU A 50 -1.58 12.41 -6.77
#